data_b5dc3260b99eee2a968cd15dc96a4db3
#
_entry.id   b5dc3260b99eee2a968cd15dc96a4db3
#
_cell.length_a   1.000
_cell.length_b   1.000
_cell.length_c   1.000
_cell.angle_alpha   90.00
_cell.angle_beta   90.00
_cell.angle_gamma   90.00
#
_symmetry.space_group_name_H-M   'P 1'
#
loop_
_entity.id
_entity.type
_entity.pdbx_description
1 polymer ?
#
loop_
_entity_poly.entity_id
_entity_poly.type
_entity_poly.pdbx_seq_one_letter_code
_entity_poly.pdbx_strand_id
1 'polypeptide(L)'
;GYEGMKFEYPSQLPVSAARSDIAEAVKSSQVVIVSGQTGSGKTTQLPKILLELGRGSHGRQIVHTQPRRLAARTVAERIAAEMGVRLGDEVGYQVRFTDESSPKTRLRVVTDGILLAQIQRDPKLMQYDTIVIDEAHERSLNIDFLLGYLTALLPKRRDLKLVITSATIDSVKFQEHFEHALHTKVPVIEVSGRTYPVQVVYEPLGTAPALMRSVPGFETGAMPGDADYETLSAAPDAKDSHEPNVDMPTAVARACAELVIHSSHDRGPRDILVFASGERDIHDFENALRHHYGPRAIDMRRPDAIEIVPLFARLSAKEQHRVFEPHDHQRIVIATNVAETSLTVPGIRYVVDPGTARISRYSKSAKVQRLPVEPISQASANQRSGRCGRIADGIAVSYTHLRAHETLRYL
;
A
#
# COMPACT_ATOMS: atom_id res chain seq x y z
N GLY A 1 34.29 15.28 3.46
CA GLY A 1 34.63 14.69 4.73
C GLY A 1 33.40 14.25 5.50
N TYR A 2 33.35 12.98 5.82
CA TYR A 2 32.28 12.39 6.65
C TYR A 2 32.66 12.38 8.13
N GLU A 3 33.59 13.23 8.54
CA GLU A 3 34.04 13.28 9.93
C GLU A 3 32.86 13.65 10.85
N GLY A 4 32.51 12.74 11.74
CA GLY A 4 31.50 12.92 12.78
C GLY A 4 30.11 12.39 12.48
N MET A 5 29.78 12.02 11.23
CA MET A 5 28.46 11.46 10.90
C MET A 5 28.51 9.93 10.86
N LYS A 6 27.53 9.27 11.48
CA LYS A 6 27.36 7.83 11.44
C LYS A 6 26.30 7.44 10.42
N PHE A 7 26.62 6.47 9.57
CA PHE A 7 25.69 5.93 8.57
C PHE A 7 25.37 4.47 8.90
N GLU A 8 24.47 4.28 9.84
CA GLU A 8 23.92 2.98 10.21
C GLU A 8 22.48 2.88 9.75
N TYR A 9 22.13 1.74 9.23
CA TYR A 9 20.78 1.48 8.71
C TYR A 9 20.16 0.30 9.45
N PRO A 10 19.06 0.53 10.22
CA PRO A 10 18.41 -0.55 10.95
C PRO A 10 17.97 -1.68 10.02
N SER A 11 18.46 -2.90 10.27
CA SER A 11 18.20 -4.05 9.41
C SER A 11 16.71 -4.47 9.38
N GLN A 12 15.95 -4.10 10.41
CA GLN A 12 14.52 -4.37 10.46
C GLN A 12 13.68 -3.46 9.56
N LEU A 13 14.25 -2.36 9.04
CA LEU A 13 13.53 -1.46 8.14
C LEU A 13 13.67 -1.93 6.69
N PRO A 14 12.56 -2.05 5.95
CA PRO A 14 12.59 -2.51 4.56
C PRO A 14 13.47 -1.65 3.64
N VAL A 15 13.52 -0.34 3.86
CA VAL A 15 14.34 0.58 3.07
C VAL A 15 15.83 0.26 3.16
N SER A 16 16.29 -0.32 4.26
CA SER A 16 17.70 -0.68 4.45
C SER A 16 18.16 -1.75 3.45
N ALA A 17 17.30 -2.70 3.10
CA ALA A 17 17.59 -3.70 2.09
C ALA A 17 17.66 -3.12 0.67
N ALA A 18 16.90 -2.05 0.41
CA ALA A 18 16.88 -1.36 -0.90
C ALA A 18 17.94 -0.27 -1.03
N ARG A 19 18.77 -0.06 -0.03
CA ARG A 19 19.76 1.03 0.03
C ARG A 19 20.64 1.12 -1.20
N SER A 20 21.21 0.01 -1.63
CA SER A 20 22.11 -0.02 -2.79
C SER A 20 21.37 0.32 -4.09
N ASP A 21 20.16 -0.16 -4.26
CA ASP A 21 19.34 0.12 -5.44
C ASP A 21 18.93 1.59 -5.50
N ILE A 22 18.59 2.17 -4.36
CA ILE A 22 18.25 3.61 -4.25
C ILE A 22 19.50 4.44 -4.60
N ALA A 23 20.64 4.11 -4.04
CA ALA A 23 21.89 4.80 -4.29
C ALA A 23 22.25 4.80 -5.79
N GLU A 24 22.16 3.65 -6.42
CA GLU A 24 22.46 3.50 -7.86
C GLU A 24 21.47 4.28 -8.73
N ALA A 25 20.20 4.24 -8.40
CA ALA A 25 19.18 5.00 -9.11
C ALA A 25 19.41 6.51 -9.02
N VAL A 26 19.78 7.03 -7.85
CA VAL A 26 20.08 8.46 -7.67
C VAL A 26 21.33 8.88 -8.45
N LYS A 27 22.33 8.03 -8.53
CA LYS A 27 23.52 8.31 -9.33
C LYS A 27 23.21 8.42 -10.83
N SER A 28 22.36 7.55 -11.33
CA SER A 28 22.11 7.41 -12.77
C SER A 28 20.92 8.25 -13.29
N SER A 29 20.06 8.77 -12.42
CA SER A 29 18.84 9.45 -12.83
C SER A 29 18.65 10.75 -12.09
N GLN A 30 18.03 11.74 -12.74
CA GLN A 30 17.73 13.02 -12.13
C GLN A 30 16.50 12.94 -11.20
N VAL A 31 15.51 12.13 -11.58
CA VAL A 31 14.31 11.89 -10.78
C VAL A 31 14.25 10.42 -10.40
N VAL A 32 14.02 10.14 -9.13
CA VAL A 32 13.86 8.79 -8.58
C VAL A 32 12.61 8.75 -7.71
N ILE A 33 11.82 7.73 -7.88
CA ILE A 33 10.63 7.49 -7.06
C ILE A 33 10.92 6.31 -6.12
N VAL A 34 10.75 6.53 -4.84
CA VAL A 34 10.85 5.48 -3.81
C VAL A 34 9.44 5.17 -3.34
N SER A 35 8.99 3.98 -3.68
CA SER A 35 7.64 3.51 -3.44
C SER A 35 7.63 2.54 -2.26
N GLY A 36 6.66 2.68 -1.40
CA GLY A 36 6.50 1.75 -0.28
C GLY A 36 5.51 2.24 0.74
N GLN A 37 5.25 1.39 1.72
CA GLN A 37 4.29 1.67 2.76
C GLN A 37 4.85 2.59 3.84
N THR A 38 3.94 3.22 4.59
CA THR A 38 4.25 3.85 5.86
C THR A 38 4.91 2.82 6.80
N GLY A 39 5.99 3.23 7.46
CA GLY A 39 6.74 2.33 8.34
C GLY A 39 7.85 1.54 7.67
N SER A 40 8.05 1.68 6.35
CA SER A 40 9.19 1.07 5.65
C SER A 40 10.54 1.73 5.95
N GLY A 41 10.54 2.88 6.61
CA GLY A 41 11.72 3.66 6.96
C GLY A 41 12.15 4.68 5.93
N LYS A 42 11.38 4.92 4.87
CA LYS A 42 11.71 5.87 3.80
C LYS A 42 12.01 7.27 4.35
N THR A 43 11.16 7.75 5.24
CA THR A 43 11.22 9.11 5.75
C THR A 43 12.53 9.41 6.49
N THR A 44 12.98 8.49 7.33
CA THR A 44 14.17 8.70 8.16
C THR A 44 15.48 8.21 7.51
N GLN A 45 15.41 7.16 6.70
CA GLN A 45 16.61 6.54 6.15
C GLN A 45 17.01 7.10 4.78
N LEU A 46 16.08 7.49 3.94
CA LEU A 46 16.37 8.05 2.63
C LEU A 46 17.31 9.26 2.68
N PRO A 47 17.10 10.26 3.54
CA PRO A 47 18.05 11.37 3.65
C PRO A 47 19.46 10.94 4.02
N LYS A 48 19.61 9.93 4.87
CA LYS A 48 20.94 9.38 5.24
C LYS A 48 21.63 8.75 4.03
N ILE A 49 20.88 8.00 3.22
CA ILE A 49 21.42 7.42 1.98
C ILE A 49 21.95 8.51 1.05
N LEU A 50 21.20 9.59 0.90
CA LEU A 50 21.59 10.72 0.07
C LEU A 50 22.84 11.44 0.60
N LEU A 51 22.94 11.64 1.91
CA LEU A 51 24.13 12.21 2.54
C LEU A 51 25.36 11.32 2.34
N GLU A 52 25.22 10.02 2.51
CA GLU A 52 26.31 9.04 2.30
C GLU A 52 26.79 9.04 0.85
N LEU A 53 25.90 9.29 -0.12
CA LEU A 53 26.26 9.47 -1.53
C LEU A 53 27.05 10.75 -1.82
N GLY A 54 27.18 11.63 -0.85
CA GLY A 54 27.82 12.92 -1.02
C GLY A 54 26.89 14.06 -1.46
N ARG A 55 25.59 13.84 -1.45
CA ARG A 55 24.63 14.91 -1.69
C ARG A 55 24.62 15.86 -0.49
N GLY A 56 24.20 17.10 -0.71
CA GLY A 56 24.30 18.14 0.31
C GLY A 56 25.72 18.59 0.56
N SER A 57 26.56 18.65 -0.46
CA SER A 57 27.98 19.01 -0.42
C SER A 57 28.28 20.29 -1.19
N HIS A 58 29.50 20.80 -1.04
CA HIS A 58 29.99 21.97 -1.77
C HIS A 58 29.13 23.23 -1.57
N GLY A 59 28.71 23.47 -0.32
CA GLY A 59 27.92 24.63 0.05
C GLY A 59 26.44 24.51 -0.31
N ARG A 60 26.02 23.38 -0.81
CA ARG A 60 24.60 23.10 -1.10
C ARG A 60 24.03 22.12 -0.08
N GLN A 61 22.70 22.05 -0.04
CA GLN A 61 21.98 21.23 0.94
C GLN A 61 21.05 20.24 0.25
N ILE A 62 20.67 19.23 1.00
CA ILE A 62 19.49 18.40 0.72
C ILE A 62 18.32 19.05 1.46
N VAL A 63 17.20 19.29 0.79
CA VAL A 63 15.95 19.66 1.43
C VAL A 63 14.98 18.50 1.41
N HIS A 64 14.34 18.26 2.54
CA HIS A 64 13.37 17.20 2.74
C HIS A 64 12.07 17.80 3.25
N THR A 65 11.01 17.70 2.46
CA THR A 65 9.73 18.31 2.82
C THR A 65 8.86 17.37 3.64
N GLN A 66 8.15 17.96 4.59
CA GLN A 66 7.12 17.32 5.39
C GLN A 66 5.85 18.17 5.39
N PRO A 67 4.65 17.57 5.38
CA PRO A 67 3.41 18.35 5.31
C PRO A 67 3.08 19.09 6.61
N ARG A 68 3.64 18.66 7.75
CA ARG A 68 3.28 19.17 9.08
C ARG A 68 4.51 19.61 9.88
N ARG A 69 4.35 20.69 10.64
CA ARG A 69 5.41 21.26 11.48
C ARG A 69 6.00 20.26 12.46
N LEU A 70 5.14 19.54 13.17
CA LEU A 70 5.60 18.56 14.17
C LEU A 70 6.37 17.42 13.50
N ALA A 71 5.91 16.94 12.35
CA ALA A 71 6.60 15.90 11.60
C ALA A 71 7.99 16.36 11.14
N ALA A 72 8.13 17.58 10.64
CA ALA A 72 9.42 18.11 10.21
C ALA A 72 10.44 18.12 11.36
N ARG A 73 10.05 18.60 12.52
CA ARG A 73 10.90 18.62 13.71
C ARG A 73 11.26 17.19 14.18
N THR A 74 10.26 16.33 14.31
CA THR A 74 10.45 14.96 14.82
C THR A 74 11.35 14.15 13.89
N VAL A 75 11.18 14.28 12.59
CA VAL A 75 12.00 13.60 11.58
C VAL A 75 13.45 14.09 11.68
N ALA A 76 13.66 15.40 11.75
CA ALA A 76 15.01 15.97 11.87
C ALA A 76 15.70 15.53 13.17
N GLU A 77 14.99 15.55 14.30
CA GLU A 77 15.51 15.10 15.59
C GLU A 77 15.94 13.63 15.52
N ARG A 78 15.13 12.78 14.91
CA ARG A 78 15.42 11.36 14.79
C ARG A 78 16.62 11.08 13.88
N ILE A 79 16.69 11.74 12.73
CA ILE A 79 17.83 11.59 11.83
C ILE A 79 19.12 12.06 12.49
N ALA A 80 19.10 13.21 13.16
CA ALA A 80 20.25 13.73 13.88
C ALA A 80 20.72 12.75 14.98
N ALA A 81 19.79 12.21 15.77
CA ALA A 81 20.10 11.23 16.81
C ALA A 81 20.72 9.94 16.23
N GLU A 82 20.15 9.41 15.16
CA GLU A 82 20.68 8.20 14.50
C GLU A 82 22.07 8.43 13.89
N MET A 83 22.35 9.61 13.40
CA MET A 83 23.64 9.97 12.81
C MET A 83 24.67 10.42 13.87
N GLY A 84 24.27 10.56 15.10
CA GLY A 84 25.15 11.01 16.17
C GLY A 84 25.62 12.47 16.03
N VAL A 85 24.79 13.31 15.41
CA VAL A 85 25.05 14.74 15.25
C VAL A 85 24.05 15.59 16.07
N ARG A 86 24.45 16.80 16.36
CA ARG A 86 23.58 17.75 17.07
C ARG A 86 22.58 18.36 16.09
N LEU A 87 21.30 18.40 16.48
CA LEU A 87 20.28 19.11 15.72
C LEU A 87 20.63 20.60 15.58
N GLY A 88 20.62 21.08 14.36
CA GLY A 88 21.06 22.42 14.00
C GLY A 88 22.46 22.48 13.37
N ASP A 89 23.27 21.42 13.52
CA ASP A 89 24.54 21.26 12.82
C ASP A 89 24.29 20.62 11.43
N GLU A 90 24.82 19.43 11.14
CA GLU A 90 24.68 18.79 9.81
C GLU A 90 23.25 18.49 9.43
N VAL A 91 22.38 18.27 10.41
CA VAL A 91 20.94 18.07 10.25
C VAL A 91 20.18 19.18 10.96
N GLY A 92 19.39 19.92 10.22
CA GLY A 92 18.56 21.00 10.73
C GLY A 92 17.11 20.87 10.26
N TYR A 93 16.25 21.73 10.78
CA TYR A 93 14.88 21.85 10.30
C TYR A 93 14.43 23.30 10.29
N GLN A 94 13.48 23.60 9.44
CA GLN A 94 12.82 24.90 9.40
C GLN A 94 11.33 24.74 9.21
N VAL A 95 10.60 25.34 10.12
CA VAL A 95 9.15 25.53 10.06
C VAL A 95 8.85 27.00 10.23
N ARG A 96 7.59 27.39 10.07
CA ARG A 96 7.19 28.79 10.26
C ARG A 96 7.61 29.27 11.66
N PHE A 97 8.36 30.39 11.70
CA PHE A 97 8.91 31.05 12.89
C PHE A 97 10.04 30.31 13.62
N THR A 98 10.49 29.18 13.14
CA THR A 98 11.58 28.43 13.78
C THR A 98 12.56 27.92 12.74
N ASP A 99 13.82 28.30 12.86
CA ASP A 99 14.92 27.84 12.03
C ASP A 99 16.04 27.28 12.91
N GLU A 100 16.15 25.96 12.98
CA GLU A 100 17.21 25.24 13.68
C GLU A 100 18.22 24.71 12.64
N SER A 101 18.97 25.62 12.05
CA SER A 101 20.03 25.30 11.09
C SER A 101 21.25 26.20 11.31
N SER A 102 22.37 25.85 10.68
CA SER A 102 23.64 26.58 10.77
C SER A 102 24.38 26.49 9.43
N PRO A 103 25.52 27.17 9.27
CA PRO A 103 26.35 27.02 8.10
C PRO A 103 26.86 25.58 7.85
N LYS A 104 26.85 24.73 8.87
CA LYS A 104 27.22 23.31 8.78
C LYS A 104 26.10 22.43 8.20
N THR A 105 24.87 22.93 8.15
CA THR A 105 23.70 22.12 7.77
C THR A 105 23.84 21.62 6.33
N ARG A 106 23.73 20.31 6.17
CA ARG A 106 23.73 19.61 4.90
C ARG A 106 22.37 19.04 4.55
N LEU A 107 21.60 18.62 5.54
CA LEU A 107 20.22 18.18 5.41
C LEU A 107 19.31 19.13 6.17
N ARG A 108 18.33 19.66 5.46
CA ARG A 108 17.34 20.57 6.01
C ARG A 108 15.95 20.00 5.83
N VAL A 109 15.30 19.64 6.94
CA VAL A 109 13.91 19.18 6.93
C VAL A 109 13.00 20.38 7.09
N VAL A 110 12.09 20.55 6.15
CA VAL A 110 11.22 21.74 6.11
C VAL A 110 9.77 21.34 5.87
N THR A 111 8.83 22.21 6.20
CA THR A 111 7.46 22.05 5.73
C THR A 111 7.34 22.43 4.25
N ASP A 112 6.32 21.90 3.59
CA ASP A 112 6.03 22.22 2.18
C ASP A 112 5.93 23.74 1.96
N GLY A 113 5.27 24.43 2.88
CA GLY A 113 5.10 25.89 2.82
C GLY A 113 6.41 26.67 2.90
N ILE A 114 7.39 26.20 3.65
CA ILE A 114 8.72 26.82 3.74
C ILE A 114 9.45 26.73 2.40
N LEU A 115 9.41 25.56 1.75
CA LEU A 115 10.02 25.40 0.43
C LEU A 115 9.35 26.29 -0.63
N LEU A 116 8.01 26.37 -0.60
CA LEU A 116 7.26 27.27 -1.47
C LEU A 116 7.63 28.74 -1.27
N ALA A 117 7.77 29.18 -0.02
CA ALA A 117 8.20 30.53 0.29
C ALA A 117 9.62 30.80 -0.21
N GLN A 118 10.51 29.82 -0.15
CA GLN A 118 11.88 29.93 -0.63
C GLN A 118 11.98 30.10 -2.15
N ILE A 119 11.08 29.49 -2.92
CA ILE A 119 11.02 29.63 -4.37
C ILE A 119 10.92 31.09 -4.79
N GLN A 120 10.23 31.94 -4.03
CA GLN A 120 10.09 33.37 -4.32
C GLN A 120 11.42 34.12 -4.22
N ARG A 121 12.32 33.71 -3.35
CA ARG A 121 13.63 34.35 -3.13
C ARG A 121 14.74 33.64 -3.92
N ASP A 122 14.60 32.36 -4.18
CA ASP A 122 15.56 31.52 -4.88
C ASP A 122 14.83 30.68 -5.92
N PRO A 123 14.43 31.28 -7.05
CA PRO A 123 13.58 30.60 -8.06
C PRO A 123 14.19 29.34 -8.64
N LYS A 124 15.50 29.25 -8.72
CA LYS A 124 16.21 28.05 -9.22
C LYS A 124 16.59 27.09 -8.11
N LEU A 125 16.22 27.39 -6.87
CA LEU A 125 16.57 26.57 -5.70
C LEU A 125 18.05 26.22 -5.64
N MET A 126 18.91 27.22 -5.88
CA MET A 126 20.36 27.04 -5.95
C MET A 126 20.99 26.65 -4.63
N GLN A 127 20.30 26.86 -3.52
CA GLN A 127 20.71 26.40 -2.20
C GLN A 127 20.79 24.87 -2.11
N TYR A 128 20.04 24.17 -2.97
CA TYR A 128 19.90 22.72 -2.90
C TYR A 128 20.51 22.02 -4.11
N ASP A 129 21.11 20.87 -3.89
CA ASP A 129 21.51 19.91 -4.94
C ASP A 129 20.56 18.72 -5.00
N THR A 130 19.75 18.53 -3.95
CA THR A 130 18.80 17.41 -3.86
C THR A 130 17.55 17.86 -3.13
N ILE A 131 16.40 17.50 -3.69
CA ILE A 131 15.08 17.77 -3.09
C ILE A 131 14.38 16.44 -2.89
N VAL A 132 13.88 16.22 -1.67
CA VAL A 132 13.05 15.06 -1.33
C VAL A 132 11.64 15.54 -1.02
N ILE A 133 10.68 15.14 -1.83
CA ILE A 133 9.25 15.36 -1.57
C ILE A 133 8.72 14.08 -0.92
N ASP A 134 8.51 14.13 0.38
CA ASP A 134 8.06 12.97 1.15
C ASP A 134 6.53 12.87 1.14
N GLU A 135 6.04 11.64 1.08
CA GLU A 135 4.61 11.32 1.10
C GLU A 135 3.80 12.09 0.03
N ALA A 136 4.32 12.14 -1.20
CA ALA A 136 3.74 12.89 -2.31
C ALA A 136 2.32 12.44 -2.67
N HIS A 137 1.94 11.22 -2.30
CA HIS A 137 0.57 10.69 -2.51
C HIS A 137 -0.49 11.41 -1.68
N GLU A 138 -0.13 12.14 -0.63
CA GLU A 138 -1.09 12.94 0.14
C GLU A 138 -1.70 14.10 -0.69
N ARG A 139 -1.08 14.45 -1.82
CA ARG A 139 -1.64 15.34 -2.83
C ARG A 139 -2.26 16.62 -2.28
N SER A 140 -1.58 17.29 -1.35
CA SER A 140 -1.97 18.63 -0.92
C SER A 140 -1.77 19.64 -2.07
N LEU A 141 -2.44 20.79 -1.97
CA LEU A 141 -2.24 21.88 -2.94
C LEU A 141 -0.77 22.31 -3.01
N ASN A 142 -0.08 22.33 -1.89
CA ASN A 142 1.34 22.66 -1.81
C ASN A 142 2.21 21.63 -2.55
N ILE A 143 1.95 20.34 -2.36
CA ILE A 143 2.68 19.27 -3.06
C ILE A 143 2.44 19.36 -4.56
N ASP A 144 1.20 19.52 -5.00
CA ASP A 144 0.88 19.64 -6.43
C ASP A 144 1.57 20.84 -7.07
N PHE A 145 1.61 21.96 -6.39
CA PHE A 145 2.34 23.14 -6.87
C PHE A 145 3.86 22.90 -6.95
N LEU A 146 4.45 22.30 -5.90
CA LEU A 146 5.88 21.97 -5.88
C LEU A 146 6.25 21.02 -7.01
N LEU A 147 5.49 19.98 -7.22
CA LEU A 147 5.75 19.01 -8.29
C LEU A 147 5.66 19.65 -9.67
N GLY A 148 4.67 20.51 -9.90
CA GLY A 148 4.55 21.26 -11.15
C GLY A 148 5.73 22.20 -11.37
N TYR A 149 6.11 22.94 -10.33
CA TYR A 149 7.24 23.86 -10.38
C TYR A 149 8.57 23.14 -10.66
N LEU A 150 8.82 22.03 -9.95
CA LEU A 150 10.02 21.23 -10.12
C LEU A 150 10.10 20.57 -11.49
N THR A 151 8.97 20.13 -12.03
CA THR A 151 8.91 19.60 -13.40
C THR A 151 9.44 20.62 -14.42
N ALA A 152 9.09 21.89 -14.27
CA ALA A 152 9.58 22.95 -15.12
C ALA A 152 11.04 23.34 -14.84
N LEU A 153 11.49 23.21 -13.60
CA LEU A 153 12.85 23.60 -13.18
C LEU A 153 13.92 22.55 -13.57
N LEU A 154 13.61 21.27 -13.48
CA LEU A 154 14.58 20.19 -13.66
C LEU A 154 15.35 20.24 -14.98
N PRO A 155 14.73 20.53 -16.14
CA PRO A 155 15.48 20.68 -17.41
C PRO A 155 16.51 21.83 -17.38
N LYS A 156 16.28 22.85 -16.56
CA LYS A 156 17.18 24.02 -16.39
C LYS A 156 18.27 23.78 -15.35
N ARG A 157 18.09 22.79 -14.49
CA ARG A 157 19.00 22.40 -13.42
C ARG A 157 19.31 20.92 -13.47
N ARG A 158 20.16 20.50 -14.41
CA ARG A 158 20.49 19.10 -14.62
C ARG A 158 21.31 18.47 -13.47
N ASP A 159 21.94 19.28 -12.66
CA ASP A 159 22.65 18.87 -11.44
C ASP A 159 21.71 18.54 -10.27
N LEU A 160 20.48 19.07 -10.31
CA LEU A 160 19.49 18.90 -9.25
C LEU A 160 18.89 17.50 -9.31
N LYS A 161 18.89 16.80 -8.18
CA LYS A 161 18.21 15.52 -8.02
C LYS A 161 16.87 15.73 -7.31
N LEU A 162 15.85 15.06 -7.79
CA LEU A 162 14.53 15.01 -7.16
C LEU A 162 14.23 13.56 -6.77
N VAL A 163 13.97 13.34 -5.49
CA VAL A 163 13.54 12.05 -4.96
C VAL A 163 12.13 12.22 -4.40
N ILE A 164 11.22 11.41 -4.88
CA ILE A 164 9.82 11.41 -4.45
C ILE A 164 9.54 10.13 -3.70
N THR A 165 9.00 10.23 -2.50
CA THR A 165 8.48 9.06 -1.81
C THR A 165 6.96 9.02 -1.93
N SER A 166 6.41 7.86 -2.13
CA SER A 166 4.99 7.69 -2.39
C SER A 166 4.51 6.31 -1.97
N ALA A 167 3.21 6.18 -1.74
CA ALA A 167 2.56 4.88 -1.69
C ALA A 167 2.61 4.19 -3.05
N THR A 168 2.55 2.87 -3.05
CA THR A 168 2.85 2.03 -4.21
C THR A 168 2.04 2.36 -5.47
N ILE A 169 0.76 2.69 -5.32
CA ILE A 169 -0.10 2.96 -6.49
C ILE A 169 0.18 4.31 -7.15
N ASP A 170 0.38 5.33 -6.33
CA ASP A 170 0.57 6.68 -6.87
C ASP A 170 1.94 6.81 -7.54
N SER A 171 2.87 5.89 -7.23
CA SER A 171 4.20 5.84 -7.83
C SER A 171 4.15 5.71 -9.35
N VAL A 172 3.24 4.92 -9.89
CA VAL A 172 3.07 4.76 -11.35
C VAL A 172 2.65 6.07 -12.00
N LYS A 173 1.74 6.80 -11.38
CA LYS A 173 1.26 8.11 -11.87
C LYS A 173 2.38 9.14 -11.88
N PHE A 174 3.17 9.19 -10.83
CA PHE A 174 4.34 10.08 -10.76
C PHE A 174 5.40 9.71 -11.81
N GLN A 175 5.65 8.41 -11.97
CA GLN A 175 6.57 7.92 -12.99
C GLN A 175 6.13 8.36 -14.40
N GLU A 176 4.88 8.12 -14.76
CA GLU A 176 4.32 8.51 -16.06
C GLU A 176 4.41 10.01 -16.28
N HIS A 177 4.07 10.81 -15.28
CA HIS A 177 4.12 12.26 -15.36
C HIS A 177 5.55 12.77 -15.64
N PHE A 178 6.54 12.30 -14.88
CA PHE A 178 7.92 12.75 -15.08
C PHE A 178 8.57 12.19 -16.32
N GLU A 179 8.29 10.96 -16.69
CA GLU A 179 8.79 10.38 -17.93
C GLU A 179 8.26 11.14 -19.16
N HIS A 180 6.97 11.48 -19.15
CA HIS A 180 6.37 12.27 -20.21
C HIS A 180 6.93 13.70 -20.25
N ALA A 181 7.03 14.36 -19.12
CA ALA A 181 7.48 15.75 -19.04
C ALA A 181 8.98 15.91 -19.34
N LEU A 182 9.82 14.97 -18.95
CA LEU A 182 11.28 15.06 -19.03
C LEU A 182 11.87 14.24 -20.19
N HIS A 183 11.06 13.48 -20.90
CA HIS A 183 11.47 12.61 -22.01
C HIS A 183 12.63 11.66 -21.63
N THR A 184 12.58 11.11 -20.44
CA THR A 184 13.58 10.18 -19.90
C THR A 184 12.90 9.13 -19.04
N LYS A 185 13.57 8.01 -18.84
CA LYS A 185 13.09 6.98 -17.91
C LYS A 185 13.29 7.42 -16.45
N VAL A 186 12.30 7.17 -15.63
CA VAL A 186 12.31 7.48 -14.19
C VAL A 186 12.22 6.16 -13.42
N PRO A 187 13.28 5.78 -12.69
CA PRO A 187 13.24 4.55 -11.91
C PRO A 187 12.29 4.66 -10.73
N VAL A 188 11.59 3.58 -10.48
CA VAL A 188 10.78 3.38 -9.28
C VAL A 188 11.43 2.25 -8.48
N ILE A 189 11.91 2.58 -7.30
CA ILE A 189 12.46 1.59 -6.37
C ILE A 189 11.37 1.25 -5.36
N GLU A 190 10.89 0.02 -5.43
CA GLU A 190 9.87 -0.46 -4.50
C GLU A 190 10.53 -0.97 -3.22
N VAL A 191 10.16 -0.36 -2.11
CA VAL A 191 10.58 -0.77 -0.77
C VAL A 191 9.43 -1.50 -0.13
N SER A 192 9.46 -2.82 -0.20
CA SER A 192 8.46 -3.67 0.42
C SER A 192 8.79 -3.94 1.88
N GLY A 193 7.76 -4.03 2.72
CA GLY A 193 7.92 -4.54 4.07
C GLY A 193 8.37 -6.01 4.03
N ARG A 194 8.81 -6.53 5.19
CA ARG A 194 9.05 -7.97 5.31
C ARG A 194 7.78 -8.71 4.91
N THR A 195 7.90 -9.55 3.87
CA THR A 195 6.78 -10.32 3.37
C THR A 195 6.91 -11.78 3.85
N TYR A 196 5.77 -12.35 4.20
CA TYR A 196 5.62 -13.76 4.45
C TYR A 196 5.04 -14.44 3.21
N PRO A 197 5.26 -15.73 3.02
CA PRO A 197 4.68 -16.46 1.89
C PRO A 197 3.16 -16.29 1.81
N VAL A 198 2.66 -16.09 0.61
CA VAL A 198 1.22 -16.04 0.32
C VAL A 198 0.92 -17.15 -0.68
N GLN A 199 0.06 -18.07 -0.28
CA GLN A 199 -0.45 -19.07 -1.19
C GLN A 199 -1.67 -18.51 -1.92
N VAL A 200 -1.58 -18.43 -3.25
CA VAL A 200 -2.69 -17.97 -4.09
C VAL A 200 -3.46 -19.19 -4.57
N VAL A 201 -4.74 -19.23 -4.23
CA VAL A 201 -5.66 -20.26 -4.69
C VAL A 201 -6.54 -19.67 -5.77
N TYR A 202 -6.45 -20.18 -7.00
CA TYR A 202 -7.25 -19.74 -8.12
C TYR A 202 -8.54 -20.55 -8.22
N GLU A 203 -9.67 -19.85 -8.23
CA GLU A 203 -11.00 -20.45 -8.36
C GLU A 203 -11.64 -19.99 -9.67
N PRO A 204 -12.22 -20.90 -10.47
CA PRO A 204 -13.00 -20.53 -11.62
C PRO A 204 -14.27 -19.77 -11.21
N LEU A 205 -14.70 -18.81 -12.04
CA LEU A 205 -15.97 -18.12 -11.83
C LEU A 205 -17.14 -19.10 -11.79
N GLY A 206 -18.03 -18.89 -10.81
CA GLY A 206 -19.26 -19.68 -10.67
C GLY A 206 -19.08 -21.06 -10.06
N THR A 207 -17.86 -21.42 -9.60
CA THR A 207 -17.63 -22.69 -8.89
C THR A 207 -17.55 -22.49 -7.38
N ALA A 208 -17.95 -23.51 -6.64
CA ALA A 208 -17.72 -23.55 -5.21
C ALA A 208 -16.23 -23.77 -4.93
N PRO A 209 -15.64 -23.19 -3.83
CA PRO A 209 -14.20 -23.20 -3.56
C PRO A 209 -13.65 -24.56 -3.11
N ALA A 210 -13.96 -25.63 -3.84
CA ALA A 210 -13.50 -27.00 -3.53
C ALA A 210 -11.98 -27.17 -3.61
N LEU A 211 -11.28 -26.33 -4.40
CA LEU A 211 -9.83 -26.39 -4.58
C LEU A 211 -9.04 -25.89 -3.37
N MET A 212 -9.65 -25.20 -2.44
CA MET A 212 -8.98 -24.81 -1.19
C MET A 212 -8.50 -26.01 -0.38
N ARG A 213 -9.11 -27.18 -0.57
CA ARG A 213 -8.68 -28.44 0.07
C ARG A 213 -7.29 -28.89 -0.33
N SER A 214 -6.77 -28.40 -1.45
CA SER A 214 -5.42 -28.71 -1.92
C SER A 214 -4.33 -27.84 -1.27
N VAL A 215 -4.70 -26.86 -0.47
CA VAL A 215 -3.74 -26.00 0.24
C VAL A 215 -3.10 -26.78 1.38
N PRO A 216 -1.75 -26.91 1.43
CA PRO A 216 -1.09 -27.56 2.55
C PRO A 216 -1.45 -26.93 3.90
N GLY A 217 -1.84 -27.74 4.85
CA GLY A 217 -2.30 -27.27 6.16
C GLY A 217 -3.76 -26.82 6.20
N PHE A 218 -4.48 -26.91 5.09
CA PHE A 218 -5.91 -26.67 5.04
C PHE A 218 -6.64 -27.97 5.40
N GLU A 219 -6.96 -28.14 6.67
CA GLU A 219 -7.73 -29.28 7.14
C GLU A 219 -9.20 -28.90 7.27
N THR A 220 -10.06 -29.62 6.57
CA THR A 220 -11.51 -29.48 6.70
C THR A 220 -11.98 -30.21 7.96
N GLY A 221 -11.71 -29.62 9.12
CA GLY A 221 -12.26 -30.11 10.38
C GLY A 221 -13.65 -29.54 10.61
N ALA A 222 -14.67 -30.36 10.48
CA ALA A 222 -16.01 -29.97 10.93
C ALA A 222 -16.00 -29.76 12.44
N MET A 223 -16.30 -28.53 12.91
CA MET A 223 -16.53 -28.30 14.32
C MET A 223 -17.89 -28.86 14.75
N PRO A 224 -17.99 -29.48 15.94
CA PRO A 224 -19.28 -29.94 16.42
C PRO A 224 -20.22 -28.75 16.64
N GLY A 225 -21.25 -28.64 15.80
CA GLY A 225 -22.25 -27.58 15.89
C GLY A 225 -22.57 -26.86 14.58
N ASP A 226 -21.76 -27.02 13.55
CA ASP A 226 -22.05 -26.47 12.21
C ASP A 226 -22.82 -27.49 11.35
N ALA A 227 -24.10 -27.67 11.70
CA ALA A 227 -25.00 -28.57 10.96
C ALA A 227 -25.18 -28.16 9.48
N ASP A 228 -24.91 -26.89 9.15
CA ASP A 228 -25.03 -26.38 7.79
C ASP A 228 -23.79 -26.69 6.91
N TYR A 229 -22.69 -27.11 7.54
CA TYR A 229 -21.46 -27.42 6.81
C TYR A 229 -21.47 -28.80 6.16
N GLU A 230 -22.16 -29.78 6.77
CA GLU A 230 -22.27 -31.12 6.19
C GLU A 230 -22.99 -31.12 4.84
N THR A 231 -23.91 -30.16 4.63
CA THR A 231 -24.61 -30.00 3.33
C THR A 231 -23.73 -29.34 2.28
N LEU A 232 -22.67 -28.61 2.69
CA LEU A 232 -21.72 -27.97 1.77
C LEU A 232 -20.51 -28.83 1.44
N SER A 233 -20.20 -29.82 2.28
CA SER A 233 -19.00 -30.69 2.15
C SER A 233 -19.24 -32.03 1.48
N ALA A 234 -20.48 -32.38 1.16
CA ALA A 234 -20.78 -33.57 0.37
C ALA A 234 -20.38 -33.30 -1.09
N ALA A 235 -19.08 -33.60 -1.39
CA ALA A 235 -18.62 -33.66 -2.76
C ALA A 235 -19.33 -34.85 -3.45
N PRO A 236 -20.06 -34.62 -4.53
CA PRO A 236 -20.48 -35.72 -5.38
C PRO A 236 -19.22 -36.29 -6.06
N ASP A 237 -19.18 -37.60 -6.16
CA ASP A 237 -18.17 -38.32 -6.95
C ASP A 237 -17.97 -37.65 -8.31
N ALA A 238 -16.69 -37.47 -8.68
CA ALA A 238 -16.22 -36.72 -9.84
C ALA A 238 -16.62 -37.35 -11.20
N LYS A 239 -17.89 -37.52 -11.46
CA LYS A 239 -18.37 -38.09 -12.74
C LYS A 239 -19.45 -37.31 -13.49
N ASP A 240 -20.04 -36.26 -12.94
CA ASP A 240 -20.96 -35.43 -13.74
C ASP A 240 -20.74 -33.95 -13.37
N SER A 241 -20.05 -33.24 -14.25
CA SER A 241 -19.58 -31.88 -14.11
C SER A 241 -20.65 -30.86 -14.51
N HIS A 242 -21.76 -30.82 -13.80
CA HIS A 242 -22.68 -29.70 -13.81
C HIS A 242 -22.96 -29.27 -12.38
N GLU A 243 -21.92 -28.77 -11.68
CA GLU A 243 -22.18 -28.00 -10.46
C GLU A 243 -22.99 -26.77 -10.81
N PRO A 244 -24.06 -26.46 -10.05
CA PRO A 244 -24.85 -25.28 -10.31
C PRO A 244 -23.94 -24.07 -10.15
N ASN A 245 -23.97 -23.13 -11.13
CA ASN A 245 -23.32 -21.84 -11.03
C ASN A 245 -23.78 -21.14 -9.76
N VAL A 246 -22.85 -20.94 -8.84
CA VAL A 246 -23.09 -20.18 -7.61
C VAL A 246 -22.85 -18.71 -7.92
N ASP A 247 -23.72 -17.82 -7.46
CA ASP A 247 -23.49 -16.40 -7.62
C ASP A 247 -22.26 -15.93 -6.84
N MET A 248 -21.70 -14.79 -7.19
CA MET A 248 -20.47 -14.28 -6.58
C MET A 248 -20.61 -14.01 -5.07
N PRO A 249 -21.71 -13.40 -4.58
CA PRO A 249 -21.88 -13.22 -3.13
C PRO A 249 -21.88 -14.55 -2.35
N THR A 250 -22.50 -15.57 -2.87
CA THR A 250 -22.50 -16.91 -2.26
C THR A 250 -21.10 -17.52 -2.30
N ALA A 251 -20.39 -17.42 -3.42
CA ALA A 251 -19.01 -17.90 -3.56
C ALA A 251 -18.06 -17.22 -2.57
N VAL A 252 -18.16 -15.91 -2.42
CA VAL A 252 -17.38 -15.13 -1.47
C VAL A 252 -17.68 -15.57 -0.03
N ALA A 253 -18.96 -15.73 0.33
CA ALA A 253 -19.35 -16.17 1.66
C ALA A 253 -18.79 -17.56 1.98
N ARG A 254 -18.82 -18.49 1.02
CA ARG A 254 -18.24 -19.84 1.17
C ARG A 254 -16.71 -19.80 1.33
N ALA A 255 -16.02 -18.99 0.53
CA ALA A 255 -14.58 -18.82 0.64
C ALA A 255 -14.19 -18.26 2.02
N CYS A 256 -14.90 -17.26 2.50
CA CYS A 256 -14.69 -16.70 3.84
C CYS A 256 -14.96 -17.77 4.92
N ALA A 257 -16.02 -18.54 4.79
CA ALA A 257 -16.37 -19.60 5.75
C ALA A 257 -15.26 -20.65 5.85
N GLU A 258 -14.68 -21.07 4.74
CA GLU A 258 -13.56 -22.02 4.75
C GLU A 258 -12.31 -21.42 5.40
N LEU A 259 -12.01 -20.14 5.13
CA LEU A 259 -10.88 -19.44 5.76
C LEU A 259 -11.10 -19.28 7.26
N VAL A 260 -12.31 -19.00 7.71
CA VAL A 260 -12.65 -18.93 9.13
C VAL A 260 -12.40 -20.26 9.83
N ILE A 261 -12.81 -21.35 9.21
CA ILE A 261 -12.58 -22.71 9.74
C ILE A 261 -11.08 -23.00 9.78
N HIS A 262 -10.36 -22.71 8.71
CA HIS A 262 -8.91 -22.92 8.64
C HIS A 262 -8.18 -22.16 9.76
N SER A 263 -8.59 -20.93 10.04
CA SER A 263 -7.98 -20.04 11.02
C SER A 263 -8.43 -20.27 12.47
N SER A 264 -9.38 -21.18 12.72
CA SER A 264 -10.02 -21.35 14.02
C SER A 264 -9.04 -21.74 15.15
N HIS A 265 -7.92 -22.36 14.82
CA HIS A 265 -6.89 -22.77 15.77
C HIS A 265 -5.73 -21.79 15.87
N ASP A 266 -5.72 -20.74 15.05
CA ASP A 266 -4.66 -19.73 15.06
C ASP A 266 -4.88 -18.71 16.18
N ARG A 267 -3.84 -18.47 16.95
CA ARG A 267 -3.84 -17.45 18.01
C ARG A 267 -3.41 -16.08 17.53
N GLY A 268 -2.87 -16.01 16.32
CA GLY A 268 -2.39 -14.78 15.69
C GLY A 268 -3.46 -14.02 14.91
N PRO A 269 -3.04 -13.04 14.12
CA PRO A 269 -3.93 -12.32 13.22
C PRO A 269 -4.60 -13.31 12.26
N ARG A 270 -5.90 -13.12 12.03
CA ARG A 270 -6.72 -14.04 11.22
C ARG A 270 -7.83 -13.32 10.44
N ASP A 271 -7.74 -12.01 10.33
CA ASP A 271 -8.76 -11.23 9.63
C ASP A 271 -8.71 -11.45 8.13
N ILE A 272 -9.85 -11.27 7.49
CA ILE A 272 -10.05 -11.48 6.06
C ILE A 272 -10.38 -10.15 5.41
N LEU A 273 -9.72 -9.86 4.29
CA LEU A 273 -10.05 -8.75 3.42
C LEU A 273 -10.71 -9.27 2.15
N VAL A 274 -11.94 -8.82 1.89
CA VAL A 274 -12.70 -9.13 0.68
C VAL A 274 -12.73 -7.91 -0.21
N PHE A 275 -12.33 -8.05 -1.46
CA PHE A 275 -12.45 -6.99 -2.46
C PHE A 275 -13.82 -7.00 -3.13
N ALA A 276 -14.37 -5.83 -3.33
CA ALA A 276 -15.65 -5.61 -4.02
C ALA A 276 -15.47 -4.56 -5.12
N SER A 277 -16.28 -4.62 -6.17
CA SER A 277 -16.21 -3.70 -7.28
C SER A 277 -16.87 -2.34 -7.01
N GLY A 278 -17.68 -2.24 -5.99
CA GLY A 278 -18.38 -1.02 -5.61
C GLY A 278 -19.30 -1.25 -4.42
N GLU A 279 -20.04 -0.21 -4.01
CA GLU A 279 -20.91 -0.25 -2.83
C GLU A 279 -22.00 -1.33 -2.93
N ARG A 280 -22.55 -1.55 -4.12
CA ARG A 280 -23.57 -2.58 -4.32
C ARG A 280 -23.01 -3.97 -4.02
N ASP A 281 -21.84 -4.28 -4.52
CA ASP A 281 -21.17 -5.55 -4.21
C ASP A 281 -20.85 -5.69 -2.73
N ILE A 282 -20.44 -4.61 -2.08
CA ILE A 282 -20.21 -4.61 -0.63
C ILE A 282 -21.50 -5.03 0.11
N HIS A 283 -22.63 -4.45 -0.25
CA HIS A 283 -23.90 -4.80 0.37
C HIS A 283 -24.32 -6.24 0.07
N ASP A 284 -24.13 -6.70 -1.16
CA ASP A 284 -24.47 -8.07 -1.55
C ASP A 284 -23.57 -9.08 -0.82
N PHE A 285 -22.30 -8.82 -0.69
CA PHE A 285 -21.35 -9.67 0.05
C PHE A 285 -21.63 -9.65 1.55
N GLU A 286 -21.91 -8.47 2.10
CA GLU A 286 -22.28 -8.31 3.51
C GLU A 286 -23.55 -9.08 3.84
N ASN A 287 -24.57 -8.99 3.00
CA ASN A 287 -25.81 -9.73 3.20
C ASN A 287 -25.61 -11.23 3.14
N ALA A 288 -24.82 -11.73 2.20
CA ALA A 288 -24.51 -13.16 2.09
C ALA A 288 -23.74 -13.67 3.32
N LEU A 289 -22.77 -12.90 3.82
CA LEU A 289 -22.02 -13.23 5.02
C LEU A 289 -22.87 -13.21 6.28
N ARG A 290 -23.72 -12.19 6.43
CA ARG A 290 -24.64 -12.08 7.58
C ARG A 290 -25.68 -13.20 7.58
N HIS A 291 -26.16 -13.57 6.42
CA HIS A 291 -27.05 -14.72 6.30
C HIS A 291 -26.36 -16.02 6.72
N HIS A 292 -25.12 -16.20 6.29
CA HIS A 292 -24.34 -17.39 6.62
C HIS A 292 -24.06 -17.51 8.13
N TYR A 293 -23.59 -16.43 8.74
CA TYR A 293 -23.14 -16.45 10.15
C TYR A 293 -24.24 -16.20 11.17
N GLY A 294 -25.35 -15.53 10.78
CA GLY A 294 -26.46 -15.28 11.69
C GLY A 294 -26.05 -14.59 12.98
N PRO A 295 -26.35 -15.16 14.17
CA PRO A 295 -26.01 -14.55 15.46
C PRO A 295 -24.55 -14.26 15.69
N ARG A 296 -23.63 -15.00 15.08
CA ARG A 296 -22.19 -14.76 15.15
C ARG A 296 -21.79 -13.42 14.55
N ALA A 297 -22.56 -12.92 13.59
CA ALA A 297 -22.30 -11.63 12.95
C ALA A 297 -23.02 -10.45 13.64
N ILE A 298 -23.80 -10.70 14.67
CA ILE A 298 -24.61 -9.70 15.37
C ILE A 298 -24.06 -9.43 16.79
N ASP A 299 -23.84 -10.48 17.57
CA ASP A 299 -23.39 -10.34 18.96
C ASP A 299 -21.86 -10.49 19.07
N MET A 300 -21.16 -9.35 19.16
CA MET A 300 -19.71 -9.30 19.25
C MET A 300 -19.16 -9.76 20.63
N ARG A 301 -20.02 -10.03 21.61
CA ARG A 301 -19.62 -10.60 22.89
C ARG A 301 -19.41 -12.10 22.81
N ARG A 302 -19.89 -12.76 21.77
CA ARG A 302 -19.69 -14.19 21.59
C ARG A 302 -18.22 -14.49 21.36
N PRO A 303 -17.68 -15.60 21.91
CA PRO A 303 -16.30 -16.01 21.64
C PRO A 303 -16.03 -16.32 20.15
N ASP A 304 -17.06 -16.75 19.43
CA ASP A 304 -16.99 -17.08 18.00
C ASP A 304 -17.52 -15.96 17.10
N ALA A 305 -17.59 -14.73 17.60
CA ALA A 305 -18.12 -13.59 16.85
C ALA A 305 -17.30 -13.31 15.59
N ILE A 306 -18.01 -12.96 14.52
CA ILE A 306 -17.45 -12.54 13.23
C ILE A 306 -17.95 -11.13 12.95
N GLU A 307 -17.08 -10.14 13.02
CA GLU A 307 -17.42 -8.76 12.70
C GLU A 307 -17.30 -8.52 11.20
N ILE A 308 -18.34 -8.01 10.57
CA ILE A 308 -18.37 -7.67 9.15
C ILE A 308 -18.31 -6.15 9.03
N VAL A 309 -17.27 -5.64 8.39
CA VAL A 309 -17.00 -4.20 8.29
C VAL A 309 -16.89 -3.79 6.83
N PRO A 310 -17.84 -2.98 6.32
CA PRO A 310 -17.69 -2.38 4.99
C PRO A 310 -16.69 -1.22 5.02
N LEU A 311 -15.91 -1.06 3.94
CA LEU A 311 -14.94 0.01 3.79
C LEU A 311 -14.97 0.57 2.37
N PHE A 312 -15.42 1.81 2.22
CA PHE A 312 -15.44 2.53 0.94
C PHE A 312 -15.27 4.03 1.15
N ALA A 313 -14.92 4.76 0.09
CA ALA A 313 -14.48 6.15 0.18
C ALA A 313 -15.57 7.12 0.72
N ARG A 314 -16.85 6.83 0.48
CA ARG A 314 -17.96 7.70 0.91
C ARG A 314 -18.36 7.55 2.38
N LEU A 315 -17.78 6.58 3.09
CA LEU A 315 -18.01 6.47 4.53
C LEU A 315 -17.45 7.67 5.28
N SER A 316 -18.08 8.04 6.39
CA SER A 316 -17.52 9.04 7.29
C SER A 316 -16.15 8.63 7.83
N ALA A 317 -15.34 9.60 8.26
CA ALA A 317 -14.04 9.32 8.86
C ALA A 317 -14.17 8.38 10.07
N LYS A 318 -15.21 8.54 10.88
CA LYS A 318 -15.49 7.66 12.03
C LYS A 318 -15.74 6.21 11.61
N GLU A 319 -16.52 6.00 10.54
CA GLU A 319 -16.80 4.66 10.02
C GLU A 319 -15.58 4.03 9.37
N GLN A 320 -14.76 4.82 8.67
CA GLN A 320 -13.48 4.35 8.12
C GLN A 320 -12.49 3.98 9.22
N HIS A 321 -12.46 4.70 10.33
CA HIS A 321 -11.58 4.40 11.47
C HIS A 321 -11.87 3.07 12.14
N ARG A 322 -13.06 2.52 11.97
CA ARG A 322 -13.46 1.26 12.60
C ARG A 322 -12.52 0.11 12.23
N VAL A 323 -12.00 0.08 11.00
CA VAL A 323 -11.06 -0.98 10.55
C VAL A 323 -9.71 -0.92 11.27
N PHE A 324 -9.38 0.20 11.90
CA PHE A 324 -8.13 0.40 12.64
C PHE A 324 -8.28 0.16 14.16
N GLU A 325 -9.49 -0.03 14.64
CA GLU A 325 -9.74 -0.27 16.06
C GLU A 325 -9.27 -1.66 16.48
N PRO A 326 -8.56 -1.78 17.63
CA PRO A 326 -8.19 -3.08 18.16
C PRO A 326 -9.42 -3.95 18.45
N HIS A 327 -9.31 -5.24 18.20
CA HIS A 327 -10.38 -6.21 18.41
C HIS A 327 -9.82 -7.60 18.70
N ASP A 328 -10.57 -8.41 19.43
CA ASP A 328 -10.17 -9.78 19.77
C ASP A 328 -10.89 -10.81 18.87
N HIS A 329 -12.10 -10.48 18.40
CA HIS A 329 -12.87 -11.34 17.49
C HIS A 329 -12.34 -11.25 16.06
N GLN A 330 -12.66 -12.25 15.25
CA GLN A 330 -12.29 -12.26 13.84
C GLN A 330 -13.10 -11.22 13.07
N ARG A 331 -12.45 -10.52 12.14
CA ARG A 331 -13.06 -9.47 11.35
C ARG A 331 -12.97 -9.81 9.87
N ILE A 332 -14.04 -9.59 9.14
CA ILE A 332 -14.10 -9.64 7.68
C ILE A 332 -14.34 -8.22 7.18
N VAL A 333 -13.35 -7.65 6.54
CA VAL A 333 -13.44 -6.31 5.93
C VAL A 333 -13.79 -6.47 4.47
N ILE A 334 -14.87 -5.82 4.04
CA ILE A 334 -15.29 -5.81 2.64
C ILE A 334 -15.00 -4.42 2.09
N ALA A 335 -14.05 -4.32 1.17
CA ALA A 335 -13.57 -3.04 0.67
C ALA A 335 -13.59 -2.96 -0.85
N THR A 336 -13.72 -1.76 -1.37
CA THR A 336 -13.43 -1.47 -2.77
C THR A 336 -11.92 -1.45 -3.01
N ASN A 337 -11.48 -1.11 -4.22
CA ASN A 337 -10.07 -0.96 -4.55
C ASN A 337 -9.33 0.09 -3.69
N VAL A 338 -10.01 0.84 -2.83
CA VAL A 338 -9.38 1.70 -1.82
C VAL A 338 -8.41 0.93 -0.93
N ALA A 339 -8.69 -0.33 -0.61
CA ALA A 339 -7.81 -1.20 0.18
C ALA A 339 -6.73 -1.88 -0.66
N GLU A 340 -6.77 -1.77 -1.97
CA GLU A 340 -5.69 -2.27 -2.85
C GLU A 340 -4.43 -1.45 -2.63
N THR A 341 -4.56 -0.17 -2.39
CA THR A 341 -3.46 0.78 -2.53
C THR A 341 -3.51 1.99 -1.59
N SER A 342 -4.67 2.63 -1.42
CA SER A 342 -4.79 3.90 -0.68
C SER A 342 -4.84 3.71 0.84
N LEU A 343 -5.38 2.58 1.29
CA LEU A 343 -5.49 2.27 2.71
C LEU A 343 -4.86 0.90 3.00
N THR A 344 -4.04 0.85 4.05
CA THR A 344 -3.53 -0.41 4.58
C THR A 344 -4.41 -0.84 5.75
N VAL A 345 -5.15 -1.93 5.56
CA VAL A 345 -5.98 -2.51 6.61
C VAL A 345 -5.09 -3.39 7.50
N PRO A 346 -4.97 -3.10 8.80
CA PRO A 346 -4.11 -3.89 9.67
C PRO A 346 -4.70 -5.25 10.01
N GLY A 347 -3.85 -6.22 10.33
CA GLY A 347 -4.26 -7.53 10.84
C GLY A 347 -4.78 -8.51 9.78
N ILE A 348 -4.68 -8.18 8.50
CA ILE A 348 -5.16 -9.04 7.41
C ILE A 348 -4.20 -10.21 7.19
N ARG A 349 -4.76 -11.41 7.30
CA ARG A 349 -4.04 -12.65 6.99
C ARG A 349 -4.52 -13.31 5.70
N TYR A 350 -5.79 -13.13 5.36
CA TYR A 350 -6.41 -13.76 4.20
C TYR A 350 -7.05 -12.74 3.29
N VAL A 351 -7.04 -13.00 2.00
CA VAL A 351 -7.68 -12.17 0.98
C VAL A 351 -8.63 -13.01 0.15
N VAL A 352 -9.81 -12.48 -0.11
CA VAL A 352 -10.75 -13.02 -1.09
C VAL A 352 -10.94 -11.98 -2.19
N ASP A 353 -10.53 -12.32 -3.40
CA ASP A 353 -10.54 -11.42 -4.54
C ASP A 353 -11.46 -11.95 -5.65
N PRO A 354 -12.64 -11.35 -5.87
CA PRO A 354 -13.51 -11.72 -6.99
C PRO A 354 -12.91 -11.41 -8.36
N GLY A 355 -11.83 -10.65 -8.43
CA GLY A 355 -11.13 -10.36 -9.68
C GLY A 355 -11.81 -9.32 -10.56
N THR A 356 -12.64 -8.45 -9.97
CA THR A 356 -13.34 -7.39 -10.69
C THR A 356 -13.15 -6.03 -10.03
N ALA A 357 -13.30 -4.98 -10.82
CA ALA A 357 -13.32 -3.60 -10.34
C ALA A 357 -14.16 -2.73 -11.27
N ARG A 358 -14.65 -1.59 -10.76
CA ARG A 358 -15.22 -0.55 -11.60
C ARG A 358 -14.08 0.27 -12.18
N ILE A 359 -14.05 0.34 -13.52
CA ILE A 359 -13.03 1.05 -14.27
C ILE A 359 -13.70 2.18 -15.03
N SER A 360 -13.15 3.39 -14.89
CA SER A 360 -13.67 4.55 -15.62
C SER A 360 -13.34 4.41 -17.11
N ARG A 361 -14.37 4.39 -17.95
CA ARG A 361 -14.28 4.37 -19.42
C ARG A 361 -15.05 5.54 -19.99
N TYR A 362 -14.40 6.30 -20.89
CA TYR A 362 -15.03 7.37 -21.61
C TYR A 362 -15.47 6.88 -22.99
N SER A 363 -16.77 6.93 -23.27
CA SER A 363 -17.30 6.65 -24.61
C SER A 363 -17.34 7.93 -25.44
N LYS A 364 -16.47 8.05 -26.43
CA LYS A 364 -16.44 9.19 -27.35
C LYS A 364 -17.72 9.33 -28.18
N SER A 365 -18.36 8.22 -28.53
CA SER A 365 -19.60 8.21 -29.30
C SER A 365 -20.83 8.68 -28.52
N ALA A 366 -20.87 8.38 -27.21
CA ALA A 366 -21.98 8.76 -26.32
C ALA A 366 -21.70 10.02 -25.49
N LYS A 367 -20.46 10.54 -25.50
CA LYS A 367 -19.99 11.66 -24.65
C LYS A 367 -20.30 11.44 -23.15
N VAL A 368 -20.32 10.20 -22.71
CA VAL A 368 -20.66 9.80 -21.35
C VAL A 368 -19.51 9.01 -20.74
N GLN A 369 -19.17 9.34 -19.49
CA GLN A 369 -18.28 8.53 -18.68
C GLN A 369 -19.05 7.33 -18.14
N ARG A 370 -18.55 6.13 -18.42
CA ARG A 370 -19.11 4.88 -17.90
C ARG A 370 -18.18 4.28 -16.86
N LEU A 371 -18.76 3.61 -15.88
CA LEU A 371 -18.04 2.85 -14.84
C LEU A 371 -18.46 1.37 -14.89
N PRO A 372 -18.13 0.65 -15.97
CA PRO A 372 -18.46 -0.76 -16.06
C PRO A 372 -17.63 -1.57 -15.04
N VAL A 373 -18.21 -2.69 -14.60
CA VAL A 373 -17.47 -3.70 -13.82
C VAL A 373 -16.72 -4.59 -14.81
N GLU A 374 -15.41 -4.61 -14.69
CA GLU A 374 -14.53 -5.35 -15.60
C GLU A 374 -13.55 -6.23 -14.81
N PRO A 375 -12.97 -7.28 -15.43
CA PRO A 375 -11.85 -8.02 -14.85
C PRO A 375 -10.68 -7.08 -14.55
N ILE A 376 -9.99 -7.32 -13.43
CA ILE A 376 -8.80 -6.57 -13.08
C ILE A 376 -7.58 -7.06 -13.85
N SER A 377 -6.54 -6.23 -13.92
CA SER A 377 -5.25 -6.63 -14.46
C SER A 377 -4.54 -7.64 -13.53
N GLN A 378 -3.56 -8.36 -14.06
CA GLN A 378 -2.70 -9.23 -13.25
C GLN A 378 -1.93 -8.42 -12.19
N ALA A 379 -1.50 -7.22 -12.52
CA ALA A 379 -0.85 -6.33 -11.56
C ALA A 379 -1.75 -5.96 -10.39
N SER A 380 -3.02 -5.61 -10.65
CA SER A 380 -4.02 -5.40 -9.59
C SER A 380 -4.26 -6.67 -8.77
N ALA A 381 -4.40 -7.82 -9.41
CA ALA A 381 -4.58 -9.09 -8.71
C ALA A 381 -3.40 -9.39 -7.77
N ASN A 382 -2.17 -9.14 -8.22
CA ASN A 382 -0.96 -9.31 -7.42
C ASN A 382 -0.93 -8.33 -6.23
N GLN A 383 -1.31 -7.09 -6.42
CA GLN A 383 -1.41 -6.11 -5.33
C GLN A 383 -2.45 -6.52 -4.29
N ARG A 384 -3.60 -7.02 -4.72
CA ARG A 384 -4.66 -7.48 -3.83
C ARG A 384 -4.23 -8.70 -3.02
N SER A 385 -3.62 -9.70 -3.65
CA SER A 385 -3.07 -10.86 -2.95
C SER A 385 -1.93 -10.49 -2.00
N GLY A 386 -1.15 -9.49 -2.34
CA GLY A 386 -0.07 -8.96 -1.49
C GLY A 386 -0.54 -8.27 -0.21
N ARG A 387 -1.84 -8.04 -0.03
CA ARG A 387 -2.37 -7.46 1.22
C ARG A 387 -2.36 -8.43 2.39
N CYS A 388 -2.35 -9.73 2.14
CA CYS A 388 -1.95 -10.71 3.14
C CYS A 388 -0.44 -10.99 3.05
N GLY A 389 0.10 -11.79 3.96
CA GLY A 389 1.54 -12.09 3.98
C GLY A 389 2.42 -10.99 4.56
N ARG A 390 1.84 -10.01 5.25
CA ARG A 390 2.59 -8.91 5.89
C ARG A 390 2.93 -9.17 7.33
N ILE A 391 2.14 -9.97 7.99
CA ILE A 391 2.23 -10.27 9.43
C ILE A 391 2.41 -11.76 9.70
N ALA A 392 2.00 -12.62 8.78
CA ALA A 392 2.13 -14.06 8.84
C ALA A 392 1.91 -14.64 7.43
N ASP A 393 2.19 -15.93 7.27
CA ASP A 393 1.87 -16.67 6.05
C ASP A 393 0.38 -16.51 5.73
N GLY A 394 0.07 -16.15 4.49
CA GLY A 394 -1.28 -15.83 4.09
C GLY A 394 -1.84 -16.77 3.01
N ILE A 395 -3.14 -16.66 2.82
CA ILE A 395 -3.86 -17.32 1.72
C ILE A 395 -4.68 -16.26 1.00
N ALA A 396 -4.54 -16.19 -0.31
CA ALA A 396 -5.37 -15.37 -1.18
C ALA A 396 -6.19 -16.26 -2.10
N VAL A 397 -7.52 -16.17 -2.00
CA VAL A 397 -8.46 -16.83 -2.92
C VAL A 397 -8.78 -15.86 -4.04
N SER A 398 -8.39 -16.19 -5.25
CA SER A 398 -8.56 -15.34 -6.43
C SER A 398 -9.50 -16.01 -7.43
N TYR A 399 -10.63 -15.36 -7.72
CA TYR A 399 -11.53 -15.77 -8.78
C TYR A 399 -11.03 -15.21 -10.09
N THR A 400 -10.67 -16.09 -11.05
CA THR A 400 -10.04 -15.65 -12.28
C THR A 400 -11.07 -15.55 -13.42
N HIS A 401 -10.90 -14.51 -14.23
CA HIS A 401 -11.59 -14.34 -15.52
C HIS A 401 -10.72 -14.82 -16.69
N LEU A 402 -9.52 -15.33 -16.41
CA LEU A 402 -8.57 -15.83 -17.40
C LEU A 402 -9.00 -17.24 -17.84
N ARG A 403 -8.92 -17.49 -19.13
CA ARG A 403 -9.11 -18.85 -19.67
C ARG A 403 -7.96 -19.74 -19.20
N ALA A 404 -8.24 -21.03 -18.99
CA ALA A 404 -7.28 -22.00 -18.45
C ALA A 404 -5.92 -22.07 -19.21
N HIS A 405 -5.86 -21.61 -20.46
CA HIS A 405 -4.64 -21.53 -21.26
C HIS A 405 -3.73 -20.35 -20.95
N GLU A 406 -4.22 -19.33 -20.26
CA GLU A 406 -3.44 -18.13 -19.92
C GLU A 406 -2.76 -18.24 -18.57
N THR A 407 -3.29 -19.07 -17.67
CA THR A 407 -2.70 -19.34 -16.35
C THR A 407 -1.38 -20.11 -16.42
N LEU A 408 -1.14 -20.89 -17.46
CA LEU A 408 0.10 -21.66 -17.64
C LEU A 408 1.27 -20.87 -18.23
N ARG A 409 1.06 -19.62 -18.66
CA ARG A 409 2.12 -18.77 -19.21
C ARG A 409 2.85 -17.90 -18.18
N TYR A 410 2.39 -17.89 -16.94
CA TYR A 410 2.90 -16.99 -15.89
C TYR A 410 3.37 -17.73 -14.63
N LEU A 411 3.52 -19.04 -14.70
CA LEU A 411 4.26 -19.85 -13.73
C LEU A 411 5.73 -19.98 -14.24
#